data_c53250728e6efeb9c260b8ed48a2832e
#
_entry.id   c53250728e6efeb9c260b8ed48a2832e
#
_cell.length_a   1.000
_cell.length_b   1.000
_cell.length_c   1.000
_cell.angle_alpha   90.00
_cell.angle_beta   90.00
_cell.angle_gamma   90.00
#
_symmetry.space_group_name_H-M   'P 1'
#
loop_
_entity.id
_entity.type
_entity.pdbx_description
1 polymer ?
#
loop_
_entity_poly.entity_id
_entity_poly.type
_entity_poly.pdbx_seq_one_letter_code
_entity_poly.pdbx_strand_id
1 'polypeptide(L)'
;MNPPAGTAPGPATTVGEPDQDWLPAEAPLAMPGQSLREGTLPAAIPATSPRGIGWRRAYVIGGTAAMTAAAALGMLQVLRVNGISLLDMVLLVLFVALFAWIAMSCLSAVAGFVLSLRERRHPLGIERDGPLPTLCARTALLMPTYHEDPERIMAGLQAVYESVAATGQLAHFDFFVLSDSRREEIAAQERAVFAAVRERVDGAGRLFYRRRRENGGRKAGNVAEWVQRFGAAYPQMLVLDADSLMTGDTLVRLAAAMERNPGVGLLQTLPRVVNGASLFARMQQFGGRVYGPVIARGIAWWHGAEGNYWGHNAMLRTRAFADHAGLPALPGRKPFGGGIPRHDFVAAPPMRGG
;
A
#
# COMPACT_ATOMS: atom_id res chain seq x y z
N MET A 1 -5.78 48.36 58.26
CA MET A 1 -4.77 48.09 57.21
C MET A 1 -5.23 46.88 56.43
N ASN A 2 -5.77 47.12 55.24
CA ASN A 2 -6.15 46.05 54.28
C ASN A 2 -4.97 45.75 53.40
N PRO A 3 -4.70 44.47 53.06
CA PRO A 3 -3.66 44.13 52.10
C PRO A 3 -4.11 44.40 50.66
N PRO A 4 -3.21 44.64 49.72
CA PRO A 4 -3.54 45.01 48.36
C PRO A 4 -4.05 43.81 47.52
N ALA A 5 -4.99 44.11 46.62
CA ALA A 5 -5.61 43.21 45.69
C ALA A 5 -4.57 42.57 44.73
N GLY A 6 -4.62 41.25 44.67
CA GLY A 6 -3.82 40.48 43.68
C GLY A 6 -4.30 40.73 42.25
N THR A 7 -3.39 41.05 41.38
CA THR A 7 -3.57 41.14 39.94
C THR A 7 -3.98 39.76 39.37
N ALA A 8 -5.10 39.75 38.65
CA ALA A 8 -5.55 38.57 37.89
C ALA A 8 -4.51 38.19 36.81
N PRO A 9 -4.25 36.91 36.56
CA PRO A 9 -3.38 36.51 35.47
C PRO A 9 -4.06 36.85 34.13
N GLY A 10 -3.32 37.49 33.27
CA GLY A 10 -3.72 37.82 31.91
C GLY A 10 -4.06 36.53 31.10
N PRO A 11 -4.82 36.68 30.00
CA PRO A 11 -5.19 35.55 29.19
C PRO A 11 -3.95 34.81 28.70
N ALA A 12 -3.94 33.47 28.94
CA ALA A 12 -2.91 32.59 28.39
C ALA A 12 -2.91 32.74 26.87
N THR A 13 -1.82 33.22 26.32
CA THR A 13 -1.54 33.19 24.90
C THR A 13 -1.60 31.71 24.48
N THR A 14 -2.65 31.33 23.78
CA THR A 14 -2.71 30.05 23.04
C THR A 14 -1.57 30.06 22.05
N VAL A 15 -0.48 29.38 22.39
CA VAL A 15 0.58 29.05 21.43
C VAL A 15 -0.13 28.24 20.36
N GLY A 16 -0.34 28.82 19.18
CA GLY A 16 -0.92 28.15 18.02
C GLY A 16 -0.20 26.83 17.81
N GLU A 17 -0.95 25.78 17.49
CA GLU A 17 -0.39 24.44 17.29
C GLU A 17 0.70 24.55 16.21
N PRO A 18 1.96 24.16 16.49
CA PRO A 18 3.08 24.34 15.56
C PRO A 18 2.96 23.51 14.28
N ASP A 19 1.94 22.64 14.20
CA ASP A 19 1.70 21.75 13.06
C ASP A 19 0.87 22.42 11.95
N GLN A 20 0.15 23.52 12.22
CA GLN A 20 -0.67 24.21 11.20
C GLN A 20 0.17 24.94 10.14
N ASP A 21 1.38 25.34 10.46
CA ASP A 21 2.24 26.09 9.54
C ASP A 21 2.84 25.24 8.41
N TRP A 22 2.73 23.90 8.48
CA TRP A 22 3.28 22.98 7.49
C TRP A 22 2.23 22.14 6.74
N LEU A 23 1.01 22.63 6.69
CA LEU A 23 -0.06 22.01 5.96
C LEU A 23 -0.49 22.86 4.75
N PRO A 24 -0.93 22.23 3.65
CA PRO A 24 -1.55 22.95 2.55
C PRO A 24 -2.97 23.38 2.91
N ALA A 25 -3.58 24.21 2.06
CA ALA A 25 -5.01 24.49 2.15
C ALA A 25 -5.83 23.21 2.12
N GLU A 26 -6.84 23.12 2.98
CA GLU A 26 -7.74 21.97 3.00
C GLU A 26 -8.58 21.91 1.72
N ALA A 27 -8.74 20.70 1.19
CA ALA A 27 -9.59 20.38 0.06
C ALA A 27 -10.33 19.07 0.40
N PRO A 28 -11.44 19.16 1.12
CA PRO A 28 -12.13 18.00 1.67
C PRO A 28 -12.70 17.07 0.59
N LEU A 29 -12.54 15.78 0.80
CA LEU A 29 -13.15 14.74 -0.01
C LEU A 29 -13.98 13.79 0.88
N ALA A 30 -15.27 13.70 0.63
CA ALA A 30 -16.15 12.83 1.40
C ALA A 30 -15.72 11.36 1.25
N MET A 31 -15.71 10.64 2.36
CA MET A 31 -15.39 9.21 2.42
C MET A 31 -16.52 8.47 3.10
N PRO A 32 -17.56 8.02 2.34
CA PRO A 32 -18.73 7.37 2.90
C PRO A 32 -18.36 6.03 3.53
N GLY A 33 -18.93 5.73 4.69
CA GLY A 33 -18.79 4.43 5.34
C GLY A 33 -19.48 3.34 4.51
N GLN A 34 -18.77 2.25 4.23
CA GLN A 34 -19.32 1.09 3.52
C GLN A 34 -20.21 0.27 4.47
N SER A 35 -21.37 -0.22 3.98
CA SER A 35 -22.14 -1.23 4.69
C SER A 35 -21.73 -2.62 4.19
N LEU A 36 -21.23 -3.48 5.09
CA LEU A 36 -20.94 -4.87 4.76
C LEU A 36 -22.20 -5.74 4.59
N ARG A 37 -23.39 -5.20 4.96
CA ARG A 37 -24.68 -5.90 4.91
C ARG A 37 -25.53 -5.51 3.72
N GLU A 38 -25.43 -4.28 3.29
CA GLU A 38 -26.16 -3.75 2.14
C GLU A 38 -25.22 -3.77 0.93
N GLY A 39 -25.28 -4.87 0.19
CA GLY A 39 -24.48 -5.07 -1.02
C GLY A 39 -24.99 -4.25 -2.22
N THR A 40 -25.25 -2.96 -2.05
CA THR A 40 -25.35 -2.03 -3.16
C THR A 40 -23.94 -1.75 -3.66
N LEU A 41 -23.44 -2.69 -4.48
CA LEU A 41 -22.28 -2.38 -5.31
C LEU A 41 -22.67 -1.16 -6.16
N PRO A 42 -21.89 -0.06 -6.12
CA PRO A 42 -22.06 1.02 -7.09
C PRO A 42 -22.08 0.42 -8.48
N ALA A 43 -22.81 1.03 -9.41
CA ALA A 43 -22.86 0.57 -10.79
C ALA A 43 -21.44 0.30 -11.28
N ALA A 44 -21.15 -0.96 -11.53
CA ALA A 44 -19.79 -1.43 -11.79
C ALA A 44 -19.22 -0.67 -12.98
N ILE A 45 -18.17 0.10 -12.75
CA ILE A 45 -17.29 0.51 -13.85
C ILE A 45 -16.79 -0.80 -14.45
N PRO A 46 -16.92 -1.02 -15.77
CA PRO A 46 -16.55 -2.30 -16.36
C PRO A 46 -15.12 -2.67 -15.95
N ALA A 47 -14.97 -3.78 -15.24
CA ALA A 47 -13.67 -4.25 -14.80
C ALA A 47 -12.75 -4.34 -16.03
N THR A 48 -11.62 -3.66 -16.00
CA THR A 48 -10.63 -3.63 -17.08
C THR A 48 -9.82 -4.93 -17.16
N SER A 49 -10.42 -6.05 -16.73
CA SER A 49 -9.79 -7.36 -16.84
C SER A 49 -9.51 -7.71 -18.30
N PRO A 50 -8.29 -8.17 -18.61
CA PRO A 50 -7.93 -8.48 -19.99
C PRO A 50 -8.83 -9.57 -20.57
N ARG A 51 -9.07 -9.51 -21.89
CA ARG A 51 -9.80 -10.57 -22.60
C ARG A 51 -9.16 -11.92 -22.30
N GLY A 52 -9.98 -12.94 -22.05
CA GLY A 52 -9.52 -14.31 -21.77
C GLY A 52 -9.06 -14.53 -20.31
N ILE A 53 -9.43 -13.66 -19.35
CA ILE A 53 -9.10 -13.86 -17.94
C ILE A 53 -9.61 -15.20 -17.40
N GLY A 54 -10.78 -15.68 -17.87
CA GLY A 54 -11.36 -16.95 -17.44
C GLY A 54 -10.44 -18.14 -17.73
N TRP A 55 -9.86 -18.21 -18.93
CA TRP A 55 -8.95 -19.30 -19.27
C TRP A 55 -7.62 -19.22 -18.48
N ARG A 56 -7.13 -18.01 -18.17
CA ARG A 56 -5.92 -17.84 -17.35
C ARG A 56 -6.15 -18.37 -15.94
N ARG A 57 -7.33 -18.10 -15.37
CA ARG A 57 -7.77 -18.65 -14.08
C ARG A 57 -7.98 -20.17 -14.14
N ALA A 58 -8.60 -20.66 -15.21
CA ALA A 58 -8.75 -22.09 -15.41
C ALA A 58 -7.40 -22.82 -15.49
N TYR A 59 -6.40 -22.25 -16.15
CA TYR A 59 -5.04 -22.77 -16.18
C TYR A 59 -4.42 -22.88 -14.78
N VAL A 60 -4.47 -21.81 -13.98
CA VAL A 60 -3.83 -21.81 -12.65
C VAL A 60 -4.65 -22.62 -11.65
N ILE A 61 -5.95 -22.38 -11.53
CA ILE A 61 -6.81 -23.04 -10.53
C ILE A 61 -7.07 -24.49 -10.92
N GLY A 62 -7.45 -24.74 -12.16
CA GLY A 62 -7.68 -26.10 -12.68
C GLY A 62 -6.41 -26.93 -12.71
N GLY A 63 -5.29 -26.34 -13.15
CA GLY A 63 -3.97 -26.98 -13.11
C GLY A 63 -3.54 -27.32 -11.69
N THR A 64 -3.74 -26.39 -10.73
CA THR A 64 -3.48 -26.66 -9.31
C THR A 64 -4.31 -27.83 -8.79
N ALA A 65 -5.62 -27.84 -9.07
CA ALA A 65 -6.50 -28.91 -8.66
C ALA A 65 -6.08 -30.27 -9.26
N ALA A 66 -5.77 -30.32 -10.56
CA ALA A 66 -5.35 -31.53 -11.24
C ALA A 66 -4.00 -32.07 -10.70
N MET A 67 -2.99 -31.18 -10.53
CA MET A 67 -1.70 -31.57 -9.96
C MET A 67 -1.83 -32.05 -8.52
N THR A 68 -2.63 -31.37 -7.72
CA THR A 68 -2.86 -31.74 -6.32
C THR A 68 -3.60 -33.05 -6.21
N ALA A 69 -4.62 -33.29 -7.04
CA ALA A 69 -5.33 -34.57 -7.06
C ALA A 69 -4.40 -35.74 -7.44
N ALA A 70 -3.58 -35.57 -8.49
CA ALA A 70 -2.59 -36.57 -8.87
C ALA A 70 -1.58 -36.89 -7.76
N ALA A 71 -1.04 -35.85 -7.12
CA ALA A 71 -0.11 -36.00 -6.00
C ALA A 71 -0.78 -36.64 -4.77
N ALA A 72 -2.03 -36.27 -4.46
CA ALA A 72 -2.81 -36.85 -3.37
C ALA A 72 -3.09 -38.35 -3.60
N LEU A 73 -3.42 -38.73 -4.83
CA LEU A 73 -3.57 -40.14 -5.18
C LEU A 73 -2.28 -40.93 -5.01
N GLY A 74 -1.14 -40.37 -5.45
CA GLY A 74 0.17 -40.97 -5.23
C GLY A 74 0.51 -41.14 -3.75
N MET A 75 0.30 -40.09 -2.95
CA MET A 75 0.51 -40.12 -1.50
C MET A 75 -0.40 -41.16 -0.82
N LEU A 76 -1.67 -41.22 -1.23
CA LEU A 76 -2.63 -42.22 -0.71
C LEU A 76 -2.18 -43.66 -1.03
N GLN A 77 -1.62 -43.93 -2.21
CA GLN A 77 -1.09 -45.24 -2.56
C GLN A 77 0.07 -45.64 -1.64
N VAL A 78 0.97 -44.70 -1.32
CA VAL A 78 2.08 -44.94 -0.37
C VAL A 78 1.56 -45.25 1.02
N LEU A 79 0.60 -44.46 1.53
CA LEU A 79 0.03 -44.66 2.87
C LEU A 79 -0.75 -45.98 3.01
N ARG A 80 -1.31 -46.50 1.93
CA ARG A 80 -2.07 -47.79 1.94
C ARG A 80 -1.20 -49.02 2.14
N VAL A 81 0.09 -48.95 1.91
CA VAL A 81 1.01 -50.12 1.98
C VAL A 81 0.98 -50.80 3.35
N ASN A 82 0.94 -50.03 4.43
CA ASN A 82 0.96 -50.53 5.81
C ASN A 82 -0.40 -50.40 6.54
N GLY A 83 -1.48 -50.10 5.81
CA GLY A 83 -2.77 -49.76 6.38
C GLY A 83 -2.83 -48.26 6.75
N ILE A 84 -4.02 -47.67 6.68
CA ILE A 84 -4.22 -46.24 6.93
C ILE A 84 -4.54 -46.02 8.41
N SER A 85 -3.69 -45.31 9.12
CA SER A 85 -3.92 -44.85 10.49
C SER A 85 -4.57 -43.43 10.49
N LEU A 86 -5.05 -43.00 11.66
CA LEU A 86 -5.51 -41.62 11.85
C LEU A 86 -4.43 -40.58 11.56
N LEU A 87 -3.19 -40.87 11.92
CA LEU A 87 -2.05 -40.02 11.65
C LEU A 87 -1.82 -39.86 10.14
N ASP A 88 -1.94 -40.93 9.36
CA ASP A 88 -1.79 -40.89 7.90
C ASP A 88 -2.86 -40.03 7.24
N MET A 89 -4.08 -40.03 7.77
CA MET A 89 -5.14 -39.15 7.28
C MET A 89 -4.81 -37.67 7.55
N VAL A 90 -4.29 -37.34 8.75
CA VAL A 90 -3.84 -35.97 9.07
C VAL A 90 -2.70 -35.56 8.15
N LEU A 91 -1.71 -36.43 7.95
CA LEU A 91 -0.59 -36.17 7.03
C LEU A 91 -1.08 -35.96 5.60
N LEU A 92 -2.05 -36.74 5.12
CA LEU A 92 -2.61 -36.57 3.78
C LEU A 92 -3.30 -35.19 3.62
N VAL A 93 -4.08 -34.75 4.62
CA VAL A 93 -4.75 -33.44 4.59
C VAL A 93 -3.71 -32.31 4.54
N LEU A 94 -2.69 -32.37 5.40
CA LEU A 94 -1.61 -31.38 5.42
C LEU A 94 -0.82 -31.40 4.11
N PHE A 95 -0.52 -32.58 3.58
CA PHE A 95 0.16 -32.75 2.29
C PHE A 95 -0.64 -32.10 1.16
N VAL A 96 -1.95 -32.38 1.06
CA VAL A 96 -2.84 -31.79 0.03
C VAL A 96 -2.82 -30.27 0.11
N ALA A 97 -2.96 -29.69 1.32
CA ALA A 97 -2.97 -28.25 1.50
C ALA A 97 -1.62 -27.60 1.09
N LEU A 98 -0.51 -28.19 1.52
CA LEU A 98 0.83 -27.68 1.21
C LEU A 98 1.16 -27.86 -0.28
N PHE A 99 0.82 -29.02 -0.85
CA PHE A 99 1.08 -29.28 -2.25
C PHE A 99 0.25 -28.37 -3.17
N ALA A 100 -1.03 -28.11 -2.84
CA ALA A 100 -1.85 -27.14 -3.58
C ALA A 100 -1.22 -25.75 -3.60
N TRP A 101 -0.67 -25.30 -2.48
CA TRP A 101 0.05 -24.03 -2.39
C TRP A 101 1.28 -24.00 -3.30
N ILE A 102 2.08 -25.07 -3.29
CA ILE A 102 3.27 -25.20 -4.14
C ILE A 102 2.89 -25.26 -5.62
N ALA A 103 1.88 -26.06 -5.98
CA ALA A 103 1.40 -26.19 -7.35
C ALA A 103 0.89 -24.87 -7.93
N MET A 104 0.10 -24.12 -7.15
CA MET A 104 -0.39 -22.81 -7.55
C MET A 104 0.76 -21.80 -7.78
N SER A 105 1.73 -21.82 -6.89
CA SER A 105 2.92 -20.98 -7.01
C SER A 105 3.77 -21.36 -8.23
N CYS A 106 3.92 -22.65 -8.50
CA CYS A 106 4.65 -23.17 -9.66
C CYS A 106 3.98 -22.76 -10.97
N LEU A 107 2.66 -22.97 -11.10
CA LEU A 107 1.91 -22.60 -12.31
C LEU A 107 1.93 -21.09 -12.55
N SER A 108 1.83 -20.29 -11.49
CA SER A 108 1.98 -18.83 -11.58
C SER A 108 3.39 -18.45 -12.03
N ALA A 109 4.44 -19.10 -11.49
CA ALA A 109 5.81 -18.86 -11.89
C ALA A 109 6.08 -19.24 -13.34
N VAL A 110 5.56 -20.40 -13.82
CA VAL A 110 5.67 -20.81 -15.22
C VAL A 110 5.01 -19.79 -16.15
N ALA A 111 3.79 -19.35 -15.83
CA ALA A 111 3.12 -18.29 -16.60
C ALA A 111 3.94 -17.00 -16.63
N GLY A 112 4.43 -16.54 -15.48
CA GLY A 112 5.24 -15.34 -15.37
C GLY A 112 6.59 -15.44 -16.11
N PHE A 113 7.21 -16.61 -16.10
CA PHE A 113 8.43 -16.87 -16.85
C PHE A 113 8.18 -16.78 -18.37
N VAL A 114 7.15 -17.46 -18.87
CA VAL A 114 6.78 -17.41 -20.30
C VAL A 114 6.48 -15.98 -20.75
N LEU A 115 5.74 -15.23 -19.92
CA LEU A 115 5.46 -13.81 -20.18
C LEU A 115 6.73 -12.95 -20.17
N SER A 116 7.69 -13.26 -19.29
CA SER A 116 8.96 -12.54 -19.21
C SER A 116 9.81 -12.71 -20.46
N LEU A 117 9.65 -13.84 -21.17
CA LEU A 117 10.33 -14.09 -22.44
C LEU A 117 9.63 -13.44 -23.64
N ARG A 118 8.30 -13.26 -23.56
CA ARG A 118 7.48 -12.81 -24.70
C ARG A 118 7.15 -11.32 -24.67
N GLU A 119 6.84 -10.78 -23.51
CA GLU A 119 6.34 -9.41 -23.38
C GLU A 119 7.47 -8.45 -23.01
N ARG A 120 7.75 -7.51 -23.92
CA ARG A 120 8.70 -6.40 -23.68
C ARG A 120 8.01 -5.16 -23.08
N ARG A 121 6.68 -5.00 -23.26
CA ARG A 121 5.91 -3.85 -22.78
C ARG A 121 4.93 -4.26 -21.69
N HIS A 122 4.81 -3.42 -20.68
CA HIS A 122 3.80 -3.59 -19.64
C HIS A 122 2.41 -3.18 -20.19
N PRO A 123 1.32 -3.92 -19.89
CA PRO A 123 -0.03 -3.63 -20.41
C PRO A 123 -0.54 -2.21 -20.10
N LEU A 124 -0.07 -1.59 -19.01
CA LEU A 124 -0.42 -0.20 -18.63
C LEU A 124 0.48 0.85 -19.30
N GLY A 125 1.28 0.48 -20.28
CA GLY A 125 2.21 1.39 -20.97
C GLY A 125 3.37 1.86 -20.09
N ILE A 126 3.73 1.11 -19.05
CA ILE A 126 4.90 1.39 -18.21
C ILE A 126 6.12 0.86 -18.94
N GLU A 127 6.94 1.76 -19.45
CA GLU A 127 8.23 1.41 -20.02
C GLU A 127 9.32 1.52 -18.95
N ARG A 128 10.21 0.54 -18.85
CA ARG A 128 11.28 0.54 -17.85
C ARG A 128 12.41 1.48 -18.26
N ASP A 129 12.72 1.45 -19.53
CA ASP A 129 13.81 2.20 -20.16
C ASP A 129 13.21 3.19 -21.15
N GLY A 130 13.78 4.38 -21.24
CA GLY A 130 13.30 5.43 -22.13
C GLY A 130 12.99 6.74 -21.41
N PRO A 131 12.66 7.80 -22.16
CA PRO A 131 12.40 9.12 -21.60
C PRO A 131 11.23 9.06 -20.60
N LEU A 132 11.32 9.91 -19.57
CA LEU A 132 10.24 10.03 -18.59
C LEU A 132 9.04 10.71 -19.25
N PRO A 133 7.83 10.19 -18.99
CA PRO A 133 6.60 10.84 -19.46
C PRO A 133 6.36 12.15 -18.70
N THR A 134 5.78 13.14 -19.38
CA THR A 134 5.33 14.37 -18.74
C THR A 134 4.02 14.12 -18.00
N LEU A 135 3.94 14.65 -16.77
CA LEU A 135 2.77 14.56 -15.92
C LEU A 135 1.86 15.78 -16.09
N CYS A 136 0.58 15.59 -15.85
CA CYS A 136 -0.45 16.64 -15.87
C CYS A 136 -1.11 16.81 -14.49
N ALA A 137 -1.24 15.75 -13.71
CA ALA A 137 -1.91 15.75 -12.42
C ALA A 137 -0.93 15.87 -11.25
N ARG A 138 -1.45 16.36 -10.11
CA ARG A 138 -0.70 16.35 -8.84
C ARG A 138 -0.85 15.00 -8.14
N THR A 139 0.24 14.54 -7.57
CA THR A 139 0.32 13.29 -6.81
C THR A 139 0.73 13.60 -5.37
N ALA A 140 -0.04 13.12 -4.40
CA ALA A 140 0.38 13.15 -3.00
C ALA A 140 1.17 11.89 -2.64
N LEU A 141 2.33 12.06 -2.06
CA LEU A 141 3.12 10.97 -1.50
C LEU A 141 2.91 10.97 0.01
N LEU A 142 2.28 9.93 0.52
CA LEU A 142 1.91 9.79 1.92
C LEU A 142 2.86 8.83 2.63
N MET A 143 3.47 9.28 3.71
CA MET A 143 4.38 8.50 4.55
C MET A 143 3.82 8.44 5.98
N PRO A 144 2.95 7.48 6.29
CA PRO A 144 2.48 7.25 7.65
C PRO A 144 3.60 6.76 8.56
N THR A 145 3.77 7.39 9.73
CA THR A 145 4.81 7.07 10.71
C THR A 145 4.21 6.81 12.09
N TYR A 146 4.84 5.91 12.86
CA TYR A 146 4.44 5.59 14.23
C TYR A 146 5.62 5.11 15.09
N HIS A 147 6.25 6.02 15.82
CA HIS A 147 7.38 5.72 16.71
C HIS A 147 8.64 5.14 16.04
N GLU A 148 8.80 5.26 14.74
CA GLU A 148 10.05 4.94 14.06
C GLU A 148 11.12 6.02 14.36
N ASP A 149 12.36 5.72 13.99
CA ASP A 149 13.50 6.64 14.12
C ASP A 149 13.33 7.87 13.20
N PRO A 150 13.15 9.09 13.73
CA PRO A 150 12.90 10.26 12.94
C PRO A 150 14.02 10.63 11.96
N GLU A 151 15.28 10.41 12.32
CA GLU A 151 16.41 10.71 11.43
C GLU A 151 16.40 9.81 10.20
N ARG A 152 16.16 8.52 10.40
CA ARG A 152 16.08 7.53 9.32
C ARG A 152 14.92 7.82 8.37
N ILE A 153 13.74 8.15 8.91
CA ILE A 153 12.54 8.45 8.10
C ILE A 153 12.79 9.71 7.26
N MET A 154 13.29 10.76 7.88
CA MET A 154 13.49 12.03 7.20
C MET A 154 14.63 11.98 6.19
N ALA A 155 15.67 11.17 6.43
CA ALA A 155 16.68 10.88 5.42
C ALA A 155 16.09 10.14 4.21
N GLY A 156 15.18 9.17 4.44
CA GLY A 156 14.44 8.49 3.38
C GLY A 156 13.54 9.44 2.58
N LEU A 157 12.80 10.31 3.27
CA LEU A 157 11.97 11.33 2.64
C LEU A 157 12.81 12.28 1.76
N GLN A 158 13.94 12.75 2.28
CA GLN A 158 14.88 13.60 1.54
C GLN A 158 15.38 12.91 0.28
N ALA A 159 15.80 11.66 0.39
CA ALA A 159 16.31 10.89 -0.76
C ALA A 159 15.24 10.72 -1.84
N VAL A 160 13.98 10.43 -1.46
CA VAL A 160 12.86 10.34 -2.41
C VAL A 160 12.57 11.71 -3.05
N TYR A 161 12.53 12.78 -2.26
CA TYR A 161 12.31 14.13 -2.75
C TYR A 161 13.37 14.54 -3.79
N GLU A 162 14.65 14.39 -3.44
CA GLU A 162 15.77 14.72 -4.34
C GLU A 162 15.75 13.86 -5.61
N SER A 163 15.38 12.58 -5.49
CA SER A 163 15.21 11.69 -6.64
C SER A 163 14.09 12.14 -7.57
N VAL A 164 12.98 12.65 -7.04
CA VAL A 164 11.90 13.24 -7.84
C VAL A 164 12.35 14.56 -8.45
N ALA A 165 13.04 15.41 -7.70
CA ALA A 165 13.57 16.69 -8.20
C ALA A 165 14.50 16.47 -9.41
N ALA A 166 15.36 15.45 -9.36
CA ALA A 166 16.26 15.08 -10.45
C ALA A 166 15.53 14.70 -11.75
N THR A 167 14.25 14.30 -11.68
CA THR A 167 13.43 14.01 -12.88
C THR A 167 12.93 15.24 -13.60
N GLY A 168 13.03 16.44 -12.99
CA GLY A 168 12.41 17.67 -13.49
C GLY A 168 10.90 17.75 -13.32
N GLN A 169 10.27 16.78 -12.65
CA GLN A 169 8.80 16.68 -12.50
C GLN A 169 8.32 16.99 -11.07
N LEU A 170 9.18 17.56 -10.22
CA LEU A 170 8.86 17.85 -8.82
C LEU A 170 7.58 18.69 -8.65
N ALA A 171 7.26 19.53 -9.63
CA ALA A 171 6.06 20.36 -9.63
C ALA A 171 4.75 19.56 -9.47
N HIS A 172 4.76 18.28 -9.82
CA HIS A 172 3.60 17.39 -9.77
C HIS A 172 3.54 16.55 -8.50
N PHE A 173 4.47 16.72 -7.54
CA PHE A 173 4.51 15.92 -6.33
C PHE A 173 4.49 16.78 -5.07
N ASP A 174 3.69 16.36 -4.10
CA ASP A 174 3.69 16.87 -2.74
C ASP A 174 3.86 15.71 -1.75
N PHE A 175 4.62 15.96 -0.69
CA PHE A 175 5.06 14.93 0.24
C PHE A 175 4.47 15.20 1.62
N PHE A 176 3.85 14.20 2.21
CA PHE A 176 3.20 14.30 3.51
C PHE A 176 3.78 13.26 4.47
N VAL A 177 4.33 13.74 5.58
CA VAL A 177 4.63 12.91 6.75
C VAL A 177 3.39 12.90 7.64
N LEU A 178 2.81 11.74 7.85
CA LEU A 178 1.57 11.55 8.60
C LEU A 178 1.89 10.83 9.91
N SER A 179 2.25 11.60 10.94
CA SER A 179 2.67 11.06 12.23
C SER A 179 1.48 10.67 13.12
N ASP A 180 1.56 9.45 13.65
CA ASP A 180 0.71 8.92 14.72
C ASP A 180 1.50 8.75 16.04
N SER A 181 2.70 9.33 16.16
CA SER A 181 3.57 9.21 17.31
C SER A 181 2.92 9.85 18.55
N ARG A 182 2.72 9.02 19.58
CA ARG A 182 2.07 9.42 20.84
C ARG A 182 3.03 10.05 21.83
N ARG A 183 4.31 9.59 21.81
CA ARG A 183 5.34 10.10 22.72
C ARG A 183 5.77 11.50 22.27
N GLU A 184 5.63 12.48 23.16
CA GLU A 184 5.97 13.88 22.85
C GLU A 184 7.45 14.08 22.49
N GLU A 185 8.33 13.31 23.11
CA GLU A 185 9.77 13.34 22.81
C GLU A 185 10.05 12.97 21.36
N ILE A 186 9.44 11.86 20.88
CA ILE A 186 9.58 11.43 19.48
C ILE A 186 8.95 12.46 18.55
N ALA A 187 7.76 12.94 18.86
CA ALA A 187 7.07 13.92 18.03
C ALA A 187 7.83 15.25 17.94
N ALA A 188 8.47 15.68 19.03
CA ALA A 188 9.33 16.86 19.03
C ALA A 188 10.57 16.65 18.14
N GLN A 189 11.19 15.47 18.22
CA GLN A 189 12.32 15.11 17.37
C GLN A 189 11.90 14.99 15.90
N GLU A 190 10.76 14.35 15.59
CA GLU A 190 10.19 14.30 14.23
C GLU A 190 10.04 15.70 13.63
N ARG A 191 9.45 16.63 14.38
CA ARG A 191 9.25 18.02 13.93
C ARG A 191 10.58 18.74 13.68
N ALA A 192 11.54 18.59 14.60
CA ALA A 192 12.85 19.25 14.47
C ALA A 192 13.61 18.74 13.24
N VAL A 193 13.66 17.42 13.02
CA VAL A 193 14.35 16.84 11.87
C VAL A 193 13.60 17.14 10.57
N PHE A 194 12.26 17.13 10.59
CA PHE A 194 11.44 17.52 9.42
C PHE A 194 11.71 18.96 9.01
N ALA A 195 11.73 19.91 9.97
CA ALA A 195 12.02 21.32 9.69
C ALA A 195 13.39 21.49 9.04
N ALA A 196 14.41 20.82 9.56
CA ALA A 196 15.76 20.85 9.01
C ALA A 196 15.85 20.28 7.58
N VAL A 197 15.15 19.19 7.30
CA VAL A 197 15.08 18.62 5.93
C VAL A 197 14.32 19.56 5.00
N ARG A 198 13.18 20.08 5.43
CA ARG A 198 12.36 21.01 4.65
C ARG A 198 13.12 22.26 4.23
N GLU A 199 13.94 22.82 5.13
CA GLU A 199 14.83 23.94 4.83
C GLU A 199 15.93 23.53 3.85
N ARG A 200 16.61 22.41 4.11
CA ARG A 200 17.73 21.91 3.29
C ARG A 200 17.39 21.71 1.84
N VAL A 201 16.18 21.20 1.53
CA VAL A 201 15.75 20.91 0.16
C VAL A 201 14.88 22.00 -0.46
N ASP A 202 14.76 23.14 0.18
CA ASP A 202 13.81 24.22 -0.21
C ASP A 202 12.39 23.67 -0.45
N GLY A 203 11.96 22.81 0.48
CA GLY A 203 10.71 22.07 0.39
C GLY A 203 9.46 22.88 0.80
N ALA A 204 9.57 24.20 0.97
CA ALA A 204 8.44 25.04 1.33
C ALA A 204 7.33 24.94 0.27
N GLY A 205 6.10 24.63 0.70
CA GLY A 205 4.96 24.45 -0.20
C GLY A 205 4.84 23.05 -0.86
N ARG A 206 5.76 22.11 -0.55
CA ARG A 206 5.71 20.72 -1.06
C ARG A 206 5.94 19.66 0.00
N LEU A 207 6.68 19.96 1.06
CA LEU A 207 6.86 19.09 2.21
C LEU A 207 5.91 19.52 3.32
N PHE A 208 5.06 18.59 3.72
CA PHE A 208 4.03 18.81 4.73
C PHE A 208 4.17 17.80 5.86
N TYR A 209 3.86 18.23 7.09
CA TYR A 209 3.87 17.39 8.28
C TYR A 209 2.56 17.56 9.01
N ARG A 210 1.94 16.43 9.39
CA ARG A 210 0.75 16.38 10.23
C ARG A 210 0.92 15.33 11.32
N ARG A 211 0.59 15.70 12.54
CA ARG A 211 0.51 14.77 13.67
C ARG A 211 -0.92 14.62 14.16
N ARG A 212 -1.35 13.38 14.37
CA ARG A 212 -2.60 13.07 15.07
C ARG A 212 -2.30 12.74 16.54
N ARG A 213 -3.11 13.28 17.45
CA ARG A 213 -3.03 12.94 18.88
C ARG A 213 -3.67 11.59 19.16
N GLU A 214 -4.73 11.22 18.44
CA GLU A 214 -5.46 9.97 18.56
C GLU A 214 -5.20 9.08 17.34
N ASN A 215 -4.62 7.90 17.58
CA ASN A 215 -4.34 6.91 16.54
C ASN A 215 -5.58 6.02 16.28
N GLY A 216 -6.74 6.63 16.00
CA GLY A 216 -7.96 5.95 15.62
C GLY A 216 -7.78 5.26 14.25
N GLY A 217 -8.11 3.96 14.15
CA GLY A 217 -7.97 3.21 12.90
C GLY A 217 -6.52 2.97 12.45
N ARG A 218 -5.51 3.32 13.26
CA ARG A 218 -4.07 3.15 12.95
C ARG A 218 -3.71 3.76 11.59
N LYS A 219 -2.84 3.13 10.81
CA LYS A 219 -2.41 3.58 9.47
C LYS A 219 -3.59 3.87 8.53
N ALA A 220 -4.61 2.99 8.52
CA ALA A 220 -5.82 3.21 7.71
C ALA A 220 -6.56 4.48 8.08
N GLY A 221 -6.81 4.68 9.38
CA GLY A 221 -7.46 5.90 9.87
C GLY A 221 -6.60 7.14 9.61
N ASN A 222 -5.28 7.00 9.60
CA ASN A 222 -4.36 8.09 9.28
C ASN A 222 -4.49 8.53 7.81
N VAL A 223 -4.48 7.58 6.89
CA VAL A 223 -4.68 7.85 5.46
C VAL A 223 -6.11 8.35 5.19
N ALA A 224 -7.12 7.74 5.82
CA ALA A 224 -8.52 8.16 5.64
C ALA A 224 -8.75 9.62 6.06
N GLU A 225 -8.21 10.04 7.21
CA GLU A 225 -8.30 11.43 7.64
C GLU A 225 -7.58 12.39 6.69
N TRP A 226 -6.43 11.98 6.15
CA TRP A 226 -5.76 12.78 5.12
C TRP A 226 -6.65 12.93 3.87
N VAL A 227 -7.27 11.85 3.39
CA VAL A 227 -8.20 11.91 2.25
C VAL A 227 -9.38 12.83 2.55
N GLN A 228 -9.95 12.74 3.75
CA GLN A 228 -11.07 13.59 4.15
C GLN A 228 -10.72 15.07 4.20
N ARG A 229 -9.46 15.43 4.55
CA ARG A 229 -9.03 16.83 4.66
C ARG A 229 -8.45 17.40 3.38
N PHE A 230 -7.71 16.60 2.61
CA PHE A 230 -6.91 17.11 1.48
C PHE A 230 -7.18 16.40 0.16
N GLY A 231 -7.94 15.30 0.17
CA GLY A 231 -8.06 14.36 -0.95
C GLY A 231 -8.58 14.99 -2.25
N ALA A 232 -9.42 16.01 -2.19
CA ALA A 232 -9.97 16.64 -3.40
C ALA A 232 -8.92 17.41 -4.23
N ALA A 233 -7.79 17.81 -3.62
CA ALA A 233 -6.69 18.49 -4.32
C ALA A 233 -5.80 17.52 -5.12
N TYR A 234 -5.88 16.21 -4.87
CA TYR A 234 -4.96 15.21 -5.42
C TYR A 234 -5.72 14.09 -6.12
N PRO A 235 -5.74 14.06 -7.46
CA PRO A 235 -6.37 12.97 -8.23
C PRO A 235 -5.81 11.59 -7.91
N GLN A 236 -4.55 11.54 -7.48
CA GLN A 236 -3.84 10.32 -7.14
C GLN A 236 -2.92 10.49 -5.95
N MET A 237 -2.76 9.42 -5.18
CA MET A 237 -1.88 9.37 -4.01
C MET A 237 -1.05 8.09 -4.01
N LEU A 238 0.14 8.17 -3.44
CA LEU A 238 1.00 7.00 -3.23
C LEU A 238 1.26 6.85 -1.74
N VAL A 239 1.03 5.65 -1.21
CA VAL A 239 1.31 5.34 0.20
C VAL A 239 2.62 4.59 0.29
N LEU A 240 3.62 5.18 0.97
CA LEU A 240 4.89 4.56 1.32
C LEU A 240 4.89 4.13 2.79
N ASP A 241 5.57 3.02 3.10
CA ASP A 241 5.96 2.78 4.48
C ASP A 241 7.14 3.67 4.87
N ALA A 242 7.27 3.97 6.15
CA ALA A 242 8.30 4.85 6.68
C ALA A 242 9.74 4.40 6.39
N ASP A 243 9.94 3.10 6.15
CA ASP A 243 11.23 2.49 5.79
C ASP A 243 11.39 2.19 4.30
N SER A 244 10.40 2.55 3.49
CA SER A 244 10.40 2.30 2.04
C SER A 244 11.01 3.47 1.26
N LEU A 245 11.77 3.12 0.24
CA LEU A 245 12.33 4.07 -0.72
C LEU A 245 11.79 3.77 -2.12
N MET A 246 11.53 4.83 -2.88
CA MET A 246 11.12 4.71 -4.28
C MET A 246 11.84 5.79 -5.11
N THR A 247 12.39 5.40 -6.26
CA THR A 247 13.07 6.35 -7.15
C THR A 247 12.08 7.28 -7.82
N GLY A 248 12.52 8.51 -8.12
CA GLY A 248 11.73 9.50 -8.84
C GLY A 248 11.22 8.98 -10.19
N ASP A 249 12.05 8.27 -10.94
CA ASP A 249 11.67 7.63 -12.20
C ASP A 249 10.48 6.68 -12.02
N THR A 250 10.51 5.86 -10.98
CA THR A 250 9.41 4.93 -10.68
C THR A 250 8.13 5.71 -10.35
N LEU A 251 8.23 6.74 -9.52
CA LEU A 251 7.11 7.60 -9.15
C LEU A 251 6.48 8.28 -10.36
N VAL A 252 7.29 8.88 -11.23
CA VAL A 252 6.82 9.54 -12.46
C VAL A 252 6.14 8.52 -13.39
N ARG A 253 6.73 7.34 -13.59
CA ARG A 253 6.13 6.30 -14.45
C ARG A 253 4.82 5.75 -13.90
N LEU A 254 4.70 5.56 -12.59
CA LEU A 254 3.45 5.15 -11.94
C LEU A 254 2.38 6.23 -12.05
N ALA A 255 2.73 7.48 -11.79
CA ALA A 255 1.81 8.61 -11.91
C ALA A 255 1.27 8.75 -13.34
N ALA A 256 2.15 8.70 -14.34
CA ALA A 256 1.74 8.73 -15.74
C ALA A 256 0.92 7.52 -16.17
N ALA A 257 1.19 6.34 -15.62
CA ALA A 257 0.37 5.16 -15.88
C ALA A 257 -1.03 5.31 -15.30
N MET A 258 -1.15 5.88 -14.09
CA MET A 258 -2.44 6.19 -13.49
C MET A 258 -3.22 7.23 -14.30
N GLU A 259 -2.56 8.28 -14.81
CA GLU A 259 -3.19 9.29 -15.68
C GLU A 259 -3.72 8.69 -16.98
N ARG A 260 -2.92 7.85 -17.63
CA ARG A 260 -3.28 7.22 -18.92
C ARG A 260 -4.38 6.16 -18.82
N ASN A 261 -4.60 5.61 -17.63
CA ASN A 261 -5.56 4.53 -17.41
C ASN A 261 -6.62 4.96 -16.37
N PRO A 262 -7.64 5.75 -16.76
CA PRO A 262 -8.63 6.30 -15.82
C PRO A 262 -9.46 5.23 -15.10
N GLY A 263 -9.65 4.05 -15.69
CA GLY A 263 -10.33 2.91 -15.08
C GLY A 263 -9.49 2.11 -14.06
N VAL A 264 -8.24 2.53 -13.80
CA VAL A 264 -7.37 1.87 -12.81
C VAL A 264 -7.47 2.61 -11.47
N GLY A 265 -7.92 1.91 -10.43
CA GLY A 265 -8.01 2.43 -9.06
C GLY A 265 -6.73 2.24 -8.25
N LEU A 266 -5.95 1.20 -8.56
CA LEU A 266 -4.78 0.79 -7.78
C LEU A 266 -3.67 0.25 -8.70
N LEU A 267 -2.44 0.73 -8.50
CA LEU A 267 -1.20 0.18 -9.07
C LEU A 267 -0.28 -0.29 -7.95
N GLN A 268 -0.21 -1.59 -7.75
CA GLN A 268 0.67 -2.19 -6.75
C GLN A 268 2.06 -2.42 -7.32
N THR A 269 3.08 -1.90 -6.65
CA THR A 269 4.47 -2.19 -6.99
C THR A 269 4.96 -3.44 -6.25
N LEU A 270 6.00 -4.07 -6.79
CA LEU A 270 6.69 -5.16 -6.11
C LEU A 270 7.84 -4.59 -5.27
N PRO A 271 7.73 -4.58 -3.92
CA PRO A 271 8.82 -4.12 -3.06
C PRO A 271 10.01 -5.08 -3.14
N ARG A 272 11.20 -4.53 -2.99
CA ARG A 272 12.45 -5.29 -2.95
C ARG A 272 13.15 -5.03 -1.63
N VAL A 273 13.52 -6.10 -0.94
CA VAL A 273 14.35 -5.99 0.25
C VAL A 273 15.75 -5.52 -0.17
N VAL A 274 16.26 -4.50 0.51
CA VAL A 274 17.61 -3.95 0.32
C VAL A 274 18.36 -3.96 1.66
N ASN A 275 19.69 -3.84 1.61
CA ASN A 275 20.55 -3.74 2.81
C ASN A 275 20.43 -4.93 3.78
N GLY A 276 20.20 -6.13 3.27
CA GLY A 276 20.18 -7.34 4.09
C GLY A 276 21.55 -7.60 4.74
N ALA A 277 21.65 -7.46 6.07
CA ALA A 277 22.89 -7.66 6.81
C ALA A 277 23.09 -9.12 7.28
N SER A 278 22.02 -9.81 7.69
CA SER A 278 22.08 -11.22 8.10
C SER A 278 22.03 -12.18 6.91
N LEU A 279 22.50 -13.41 7.08
CA LEU A 279 22.42 -14.44 6.03
C LEU A 279 20.97 -14.65 5.58
N PHE A 280 20.03 -14.72 6.52
CA PHE A 280 18.60 -14.89 6.23
C PHE A 280 18.05 -13.71 5.43
N ALA A 281 18.36 -12.47 5.80
CA ALA A 281 17.94 -11.27 5.06
C ALA A 281 18.53 -11.25 3.64
N ARG A 282 19.80 -11.67 3.46
CA ARG A 282 20.44 -11.78 2.14
C ARG A 282 19.80 -12.86 1.27
N MET A 283 19.41 -13.99 1.85
CA MET A 283 18.67 -15.04 1.14
C MET A 283 17.29 -14.54 0.69
N GLN A 284 16.57 -13.83 1.56
CA GLN A 284 15.29 -13.20 1.19
C GLN A 284 15.47 -12.15 0.09
N GLN A 285 16.50 -11.31 0.19
CA GLN A 285 16.85 -10.32 -0.83
C GLN A 285 17.15 -10.98 -2.18
N PHE A 286 17.92 -12.05 -2.19
CA PHE A 286 18.20 -12.84 -3.40
C PHE A 286 16.92 -13.44 -3.98
N GLY A 287 16.12 -14.13 -3.17
CA GLY A 287 14.85 -14.71 -3.58
C GLY A 287 13.89 -13.67 -4.18
N GLY A 288 13.69 -12.55 -3.47
CA GLY A 288 12.85 -11.44 -3.93
C GLY A 288 13.35 -10.81 -5.24
N ARG A 289 14.67 -10.75 -5.45
CA ARG A 289 15.26 -10.18 -6.66
C ARG A 289 15.18 -11.11 -7.87
N VAL A 290 15.36 -12.41 -7.67
CA VAL A 290 15.42 -13.42 -8.76
C VAL A 290 14.01 -13.94 -9.08
N TYR A 291 13.29 -14.42 -8.07
CA TYR A 291 11.97 -15.05 -8.26
C TYR A 291 10.81 -14.04 -8.22
N GLY A 292 10.95 -12.98 -7.43
CA GLY A 292 9.89 -11.99 -7.21
C GLY A 292 9.26 -11.45 -8.50
N PRO A 293 10.05 -10.93 -9.46
CA PRO A 293 9.51 -10.40 -10.71
C PRO A 293 8.75 -11.43 -11.55
N VAL A 294 9.22 -12.67 -11.55
CA VAL A 294 8.59 -13.78 -12.30
C VAL A 294 7.23 -14.14 -11.68
N ILE A 295 7.22 -14.36 -10.36
CA ILE A 295 6.00 -14.72 -9.64
C ILE A 295 4.97 -13.57 -9.69
N ALA A 296 5.40 -12.33 -9.46
CA ALA A 296 4.53 -11.17 -9.50
C ALA A 296 3.88 -10.98 -10.88
N ARG A 297 4.64 -11.18 -11.97
CA ARG A 297 4.11 -11.12 -13.33
C ARG A 297 3.09 -12.23 -13.60
N GLY A 298 3.34 -13.44 -13.12
CA GLY A 298 2.41 -14.55 -13.23
C GLY A 298 1.12 -14.30 -12.45
N ILE A 299 1.23 -13.85 -11.20
CA ILE A 299 0.08 -13.49 -10.37
C ILE A 299 -0.74 -12.38 -11.04
N ALA A 300 -0.10 -11.29 -11.48
CA ALA A 300 -0.78 -10.20 -12.16
C ALA A 300 -1.51 -10.67 -13.43
N TRP A 301 -0.94 -11.63 -14.16
CA TRP A 301 -1.52 -12.16 -15.38
C TRP A 301 -2.87 -12.86 -15.18
N TRP A 302 -3.02 -13.66 -14.13
CA TRP A 302 -4.28 -14.37 -13.89
C TRP A 302 -5.21 -13.68 -12.89
N HIS A 303 -4.70 -12.78 -12.05
CA HIS A 303 -5.54 -11.89 -11.25
C HIS A 303 -6.24 -10.85 -12.13
N GLY A 304 -5.55 -10.30 -13.13
CA GLY A 304 -6.07 -9.21 -13.95
C GLY A 304 -6.37 -7.98 -13.10
N ALA A 305 -7.60 -7.46 -13.18
CA ALA A 305 -8.05 -6.32 -12.40
C ALA A 305 -8.31 -6.65 -10.90
N GLU A 306 -8.25 -7.93 -10.49
CA GLU A 306 -8.54 -8.37 -9.13
C GLU A 306 -7.26 -8.53 -8.26
N GLY A 307 -6.25 -7.70 -8.49
CA GLY A 307 -5.04 -7.65 -7.65
C GLY A 307 -5.33 -7.23 -6.21
N ASN A 308 -4.56 -7.73 -5.24
CA ASN A 308 -4.67 -7.30 -3.85
C ASN A 308 -3.84 -6.05 -3.59
N TYR A 309 -4.34 -5.17 -2.73
CA TYR A 309 -3.56 -4.10 -2.13
C TYR A 309 -2.74 -4.65 -0.96
N TRP A 310 -1.47 -4.32 -0.90
CA TRP A 310 -0.55 -4.81 0.15
C TRP A 310 -0.36 -3.81 1.29
N GLY A 311 -1.08 -2.69 1.26
CA GLY A 311 -1.05 -1.68 2.31
C GLY A 311 0.06 -0.64 2.17
N HIS A 312 0.96 -0.81 1.21
CA HIS A 312 2.10 0.08 1.00
C HIS A 312 2.66 -0.01 -0.42
N ASN A 313 3.49 0.97 -0.78
CA ASN A 313 4.21 1.04 -2.07
C ASN A 313 3.27 0.90 -3.27
N ALA A 314 2.12 1.56 -3.20
CA ALA A 314 1.08 1.51 -4.22
C ALA A 314 0.58 2.91 -4.57
N MET A 315 0.35 3.13 -5.85
CA MET A 315 -0.34 4.31 -6.36
C MET A 315 -1.84 4.04 -6.36
N LEU A 316 -2.60 4.95 -5.79
CA LEU A 316 -4.05 4.87 -5.61
C LEU A 316 -4.72 6.06 -6.27
N ARG A 317 -5.86 5.84 -6.93
CA ARG A 317 -6.75 6.91 -7.33
C ARG A 317 -7.50 7.40 -6.09
N THR A 318 -7.29 8.65 -5.71
CA THR A 318 -7.80 9.19 -4.43
C THR A 318 -9.32 9.08 -4.35
N ARG A 319 -10.02 9.39 -5.44
CA ARG A 319 -11.49 9.30 -5.48
C ARG A 319 -11.98 7.85 -5.30
N ALA A 320 -11.38 6.88 -6.00
CA ALA A 320 -11.74 5.47 -5.86
C ALA A 320 -11.49 4.95 -4.43
N PHE A 321 -10.39 5.39 -3.80
CA PHE A 321 -10.13 5.08 -2.40
C PHE A 321 -11.18 5.70 -1.48
N ALA A 322 -11.54 6.97 -1.68
CA ALA A 322 -12.56 7.65 -0.88
C ALA A 322 -13.94 6.97 -0.98
N ASP A 323 -14.33 6.59 -2.19
CA ASP A 323 -15.64 6.00 -2.45
C ASP A 323 -15.76 4.55 -1.94
N HIS A 324 -14.64 3.79 -1.86
CA HIS A 324 -14.68 2.34 -1.62
C HIS A 324 -13.89 1.82 -0.40
N ALA A 325 -13.03 2.63 0.22
CA ALA A 325 -12.19 2.19 1.34
C ALA A 325 -12.73 2.59 2.73
N GLY A 326 -13.90 3.19 2.80
CA GLY A 326 -14.55 3.58 4.06
C GLY A 326 -15.12 2.38 4.82
N LEU A 327 -14.29 1.65 5.58
CA LEU A 327 -14.75 0.47 6.31
C LEU A 327 -15.52 0.82 7.57
N PRO A 328 -16.68 0.17 7.82
CA PRO A 328 -17.44 0.36 9.06
C PRO A 328 -16.74 -0.32 10.23
N ALA A 329 -17.05 0.15 11.45
CA ALA A 329 -16.70 -0.60 12.64
C ALA A 329 -17.61 -1.83 12.75
N LEU A 330 -17.01 -3.00 13.01
CA LEU A 330 -17.78 -4.22 13.24
C LEU A 330 -18.50 -4.16 14.60
N PRO A 331 -19.79 -4.51 14.68
CA PRO A 331 -20.51 -4.56 15.94
C PRO A 331 -19.96 -5.67 16.85
N GLY A 332 -19.93 -5.42 18.16
CA GLY A 332 -19.51 -6.41 19.16
C GLY A 332 -18.27 -6.00 19.95
N ARG A 333 -17.85 -6.88 20.87
CA ARG A 333 -16.65 -6.69 21.70
C ARG A 333 -15.42 -7.33 21.05
N LYS A 334 -14.23 -6.75 21.31
CA LYS A 334 -12.96 -7.37 20.92
C LYS A 334 -12.88 -8.82 21.46
N PRO A 335 -12.31 -9.78 20.70
CA PRO A 335 -11.54 -9.58 19.47
C PRO A 335 -12.36 -9.56 18.18
N PHE A 336 -13.69 -9.84 18.22
CA PHE A 336 -14.53 -10.00 17.02
C PHE A 336 -15.28 -8.74 16.59
N GLY A 337 -15.23 -7.66 17.39
CA GLY A 337 -15.83 -6.36 17.10
C GLY A 337 -14.83 -5.21 17.15
N GLY A 338 -15.23 -4.04 16.62
CA GLY A 338 -14.39 -2.84 16.52
C GLY A 338 -13.89 -2.57 15.12
N GLY A 339 -12.90 -1.69 14.97
CA GLY A 339 -12.32 -1.37 13.66
C GLY A 339 -11.57 -2.56 13.06
N ILE A 340 -11.65 -2.72 11.74
CA ILE A 340 -10.97 -3.79 10.99
C ILE A 340 -9.46 -3.49 10.99
N PRO A 341 -8.62 -4.32 11.64
CA PRO A 341 -7.20 -4.00 11.83
C PRO A 341 -6.36 -4.15 10.57
N ARG A 342 -6.81 -4.94 9.58
CA ARG A 342 -6.16 -5.15 8.28
C ARG A 342 -7.09 -4.71 7.16
N HIS A 343 -7.17 -3.40 6.96
CA HIS A 343 -8.01 -2.78 5.93
C HIS A 343 -7.53 -3.11 4.51
N ASP A 344 -6.25 -3.40 4.32
CA ASP A 344 -5.61 -3.63 3.02
C ASP A 344 -6.33 -4.72 2.22
N PHE A 345 -6.66 -5.83 2.87
CA PHE A 345 -7.37 -6.95 2.24
C PHE A 345 -8.87 -6.69 2.02
N VAL A 346 -9.47 -5.79 2.81
CA VAL A 346 -10.92 -5.53 2.77
C VAL A 346 -11.22 -4.33 1.87
N ALA A 347 -10.33 -3.34 1.80
CA ALA A 347 -10.50 -2.17 0.94
C ALA A 347 -10.27 -2.50 -0.57
N ALA A 348 -9.43 -3.47 -0.89
CA ALA A 348 -9.15 -3.85 -2.28
C ALA A 348 -10.37 -4.38 -3.06
N PRO A 349 -11.23 -5.28 -2.52
CA PRO A 349 -12.40 -5.77 -3.22
C PRO A 349 -13.38 -4.68 -3.69
N PRO A 350 -13.79 -3.71 -2.86
CA PRO A 350 -14.66 -2.62 -3.30
C PRO A 350 -14.04 -1.76 -4.41
N MET A 351 -12.73 -1.50 -4.36
CA MET A 351 -12.03 -0.73 -5.39
C MET A 351 -11.95 -1.43 -6.76
N ARG A 352 -12.27 -2.73 -6.83
CA ARG A 352 -12.29 -3.53 -8.08
C ARG A 352 -13.56 -3.37 -8.89
N GLY A 353 -14.65 -2.96 -8.25
CA GLY A 353 -15.95 -2.75 -8.88
C GLY A 353 -16.18 -1.30 -9.31
N GLY A 354 -15.22 -0.40 -9.02
CA GLY A 354 -15.28 1.02 -9.32
C GLY A 354 -14.53 1.40 -10.59
#